data_82fcd380cf85790a4b7e80a001345144
#
_entry.id   82fcd380cf85790a4b7e80a001345144
#
_cell.length_a   1.000
_cell.length_b   1.000
_cell.length_c   1.000
_cell.angle_alpha   90.00
_cell.angle_beta   90.00
_cell.angle_gamma   90.00
#
_symmetry.space_group_name_H-M   'P 1'
#
loop_
_entity.id
_entity.type
_entity.pdbx_description
1 polymer ?
#
loop_
_entity_poly.entity_id
_entity_poly.type
_entity_poly.pdbx_seq_one_letter_code
_entity_poly.pdbx_strand_id
1 'polypeptide(L)'
;MIVLSGAELVLPDRILTPGTIVIDAGRIVEIRPGTQPAGFAFQGHYIVPGFIDVHVHGVGGVDTLGGDGTIAAIAAKLPKHGVTGFCPTTVACGPPALRRVLTQVQQARSSPQPRSARVLPAHLESNFINPEYKGAQPADCLRSPRAALDPKASRAGGDFAASEILAEIERAAPDVGIVTMAPELDGSLELIEWLAGRGHRVSLGHSGATYDEALAAISAGARHAAHLFNRMPPLNHRAPGLAGAVLQAEEVAAEIICDGAHVHPALIRTTIAAKRPSRVLAITDGTSASGLPPGGRASLGGQTITAGETTAHLADGTIAGSVLTMEQAFRILVERVGLSLVDAAVVCSTTPARELGLVGHGVLAVDAVADLVVLDARFSVVQTYVAGQLVYARGH
;
A
#
# COMPACT_ATOMS: atom_id res chain seq x y z
N MET A 1 -0.97 27.63 14.20
CA MET A 1 -0.60 26.77 15.33
C MET A 1 -1.82 25.98 15.79
N ILE A 2 -1.72 24.67 15.94
CA ILE A 2 -2.77 23.74 16.41
C ILE A 2 -2.21 22.99 17.61
N VAL A 3 -3.02 22.80 18.65
CA VAL A 3 -2.65 22.07 19.87
C VAL A 3 -3.63 20.91 20.05
N LEU A 4 -3.14 19.66 20.01
CA LEU A 4 -3.89 18.45 20.30
C LEU A 4 -3.44 17.93 21.66
N SER A 5 -4.35 17.78 22.62
CA SER A 5 -4.02 17.65 24.03
C SER A 5 -4.76 16.51 24.71
N GLY A 6 -4.11 15.84 25.65
CA GLY A 6 -4.71 14.85 26.54
C GLY A 6 -4.86 13.45 25.99
N ALA A 7 -4.37 13.19 24.77
CA ALA A 7 -4.40 11.87 24.13
C ALA A 7 -3.27 10.95 24.61
N GLU A 8 -3.37 9.68 24.24
CA GLU A 8 -2.26 8.74 24.25
C GLU A 8 -1.49 8.86 22.93
N LEU A 9 -0.26 9.37 22.98
CA LEU A 9 0.57 9.58 21.79
C LEU A 9 1.42 8.34 21.53
N VAL A 10 1.26 7.73 20.37
CA VAL A 10 2.07 6.58 19.95
C VAL A 10 3.34 7.09 19.28
N LEU A 11 4.40 7.27 20.08
CA LEU A 11 5.72 7.69 19.64
C LEU A 11 6.49 6.51 19.05
N PRO A 12 7.63 6.73 18.37
CA PRO A 12 8.38 5.65 17.72
C PRO A 12 8.87 4.54 18.66
N ASP A 13 9.03 4.83 19.94
CA ASP A 13 9.63 3.93 20.94
C ASP A 13 8.73 3.66 22.16
N ARG A 14 7.66 4.43 22.36
CA ARG A 14 6.79 4.34 23.55
C ARG A 14 5.43 5.01 23.34
N ILE A 15 4.56 4.83 24.31
CA ILE A 15 3.31 5.60 24.44
C ILE A 15 3.51 6.69 25.49
N LEU A 16 3.18 7.93 25.14
CA LEU A 16 3.16 9.07 26.08
C LEU A 16 1.72 9.39 26.50
N THR A 17 1.39 9.18 27.78
CA THR A 17 0.04 9.29 28.33
C THR A 17 -0.01 10.12 29.62
N PRO A 18 -0.84 11.16 29.73
CA PRO A 18 -1.39 11.92 28.62
C PRO A 18 -0.30 12.74 27.93
N GLY A 19 -0.49 13.00 26.65
CA GLY A 19 0.45 13.78 25.84
C GLY A 19 -0.20 14.96 25.13
N THR A 20 0.62 15.91 24.75
CA THR A 20 0.25 17.09 23.95
C THR A 20 1.18 17.21 22.76
N ILE A 21 0.59 17.41 21.56
CA ILE A 21 1.32 17.73 20.31
C ILE A 21 0.98 19.15 19.91
N VAL A 22 1.99 19.93 19.57
CA VAL A 22 1.86 21.26 18.96
C VAL A 22 2.29 21.19 17.50
N ILE A 23 1.42 21.68 16.62
CA ILE A 23 1.62 21.70 15.18
C ILE A 23 1.68 23.16 14.73
N ASP A 24 2.70 23.50 13.95
CA ASP A 24 2.82 24.77 13.28
C ASP A 24 3.43 24.60 11.88
N ALA A 25 2.97 25.40 10.92
CA ALA A 25 3.43 25.36 9.52
C ALA A 25 3.52 23.93 8.93
N GLY A 26 2.57 23.06 9.29
CA GLY A 26 2.49 21.68 8.77
C GLY A 26 3.45 20.68 9.42
N ARG A 27 4.16 21.06 10.47
CA ARG A 27 5.12 20.22 11.20
C ARG A 27 4.77 20.11 12.68
N ILE A 28 5.20 19.04 13.30
CA ILE A 28 5.16 18.87 14.75
C ILE A 28 6.32 19.67 15.32
N VAL A 29 6.02 20.73 16.05
CA VAL A 29 7.04 21.62 16.64
C VAL A 29 7.32 21.28 18.09
N GLU A 30 6.41 20.60 18.78
CA GLU A 30 6.59 20.21 20.17
C GLU A 30 5.78 18.96 20.50
N ILE A 31 6.37 18.06 21.30
CA ILE A 31 5.70 16.93 21.95
C ILE A 31 6.07 16.99 23.43
N ARG A 32 5.07 17.00 24.30
CA ARG A 32 5.29 17.07 25.76
C ARG A 32 4.27 16.26 26.56
N PRO A 33 4.61 15.81 27.77
CA PRO A 33 3.65 15.18 28.67
C PRO A 33 2.63 16.18 29.19
N GLY A 34 1.48 15.64 29.63
CA GLY A 34 0.41 16.40 30.25
C GLY A 34 -0.63 16.95 29.29
N THR A 35 -1.62 17.64 29.87
CA THR A 35 -2.74 18.27 29.17
C THR A 35 -2.59 19.77 29.12
N GLN A 36 -3.19 20.39 28.12
CA GLN A 36 -3.23 21.85 27.95
C GLN A 36 -4.66 22.36 27.83
N PRO A 37 -5.06 23.37 28.59
CA PRO A 37 -6.42 23.92 28.53
C PRO A 37 -6.81 24.55 27.20
N ALA A 38 -5.83 25.08 26.44
CA ALA A 38 -6.04 25.82 25.20
C ALA A 38 -6.05 24.95 23.94
N GLY A 39 -6.06 23.62 24.07
CA GLY A 39 -6.02 22.67 22.94
C GLY A 39 -7.34 21.98 22.68
N PHE A 40 -7.42 21.31 21.53
CA PHE A 40 -8.46 20.29 21.32
C PHE A 40 -8.22 19.13 22.28
N ALA A 41 -9.24 18.78 23.07
CA ALA A 41 -9.15 17.79 24.12
C ALA A 41 -9.48 16.38 23.56
N PHE A 42 -8.52 15.45 23.71
CA PHE A 42 -8.64 14.07 23.22
C PHE A 42 -8.41 13.02 24.31
N GLN A 43 -8.94 13.25 25.52
CA GLN A 43 -8.89 12.23 26.58
C GLN A 43 -9.54 10.92 26.12
N GLY A 44 -8.87 9.79 26.36
CA GLY A 44 -9.35 8.47 25.95
C GLY A 44 -9.24 8.20 24.44
N HIS A 45 -8.47 8.99 23.74
CA HIS A 45 -8.15 8.80 22.32
C HIS A 45 -6.65 8.52 22.14
N TYR A 46 -6.33 7.83 21.04
CA TYR A 46 -4.96 7.65 20.57
C TYR A 46 -4.65 8.64 19.48
N ILE A 47 -3.44 9.17 19.46
CA ILE A 47 -2.88 9.86 18.30
C ILE A 47 -1.74 8.99 17.77
N VAL A 48 -1.87 8.56 16.52
CA VAL A 48 -0.89 7.73 15.82
C VAL A 48 -0.36 8.48 14.58
N PRO A 49 0.81 8.11 14.04
CA PRO A 49 1.23 8.62 12.73
C PRO A 49 0.17 8.28 11.67
N GLY A 50 -0.01 9.16 10.69
CA GLY A 50 -0.92 8.93 9.58
C GLY A 50 -0.56 7.65 8.82
N PHE A 51 -1.57 6.84 8.48
CA PHE A 51 -1.36 5.60 7.76
C PHE A 51 -0.92 5.86 6.32
N ILE A 52 -0.05 4.99 5.81
CA ILE A 52 0.43 5.02 4.42
C ILE A 52 0.13 3.66 3.79
N ASP A 53 -0.77 3.66 2.79
CA ASP A 53 -1.15 2.47 2.06
C ASP A 53 -0.43 2.39 0.71
N VAL A 54 0.48 1.45 0.57
CA VAL A 54 1.31 1.32 -0.64
C VAL A 54 0.71 0.39 -1.69
N HIS A 55 -0.47 -0.21 -1.40
CA HIS A 55 -1.14 -1.14 -2.31
C HIS A 55 -2.66 -1.01 -2.19
N VAL A 56 -3.25 -0.14 -3.01
CA VAL A 56 -4.69 0.13 -3.02
C VAL A 56 -5.20 0.42 -4.42
N HIS A 57 -6.09 -0.44 -4.92
CA HIS A 57 -6.72 -0.35 -6.25
C HIS A 57 -7.92 0.59 -6.28
N GLY A 58 -8.50 0.88 -5.11
CA GLY A 58 -9.65 1.76 -5.02
C GLY A 58 -10.30 1.80 -3.64
N VAL A 59 -11.34 2.61 -3.48
CA VAL A 59 -12.11 2.75 -2.24
C VAL A 59 -13.48 3.37 -2.51
N GLY A 60 -14.51 2.92 -1.80
CA GLY A 60 -15.81 3.57 -1.77
C GLY A 60 -16.47 3.77 -3.14
N GLY A 61 -16.41 2.74 -3.99
CA GLY A 61 -16.98 2.73 -5.33
C GLY A 61 -16.07 3.30 -6.43
N VAL A 62 -14.85 3.77 -6.11
CA VAL A 62 -13.93 4.38 -7.08
C VAL A 62 -12.74 3.46 -7.33
N ASP A 63 -12.51 3.11 -8.59
CA ASP A 63 -11.41 2.26 -9.08
C ASP A 63 -10.30 3.12 -9.67
N THR A 64 -9.05 2.81 -9.40
CA THR A 64 -7.86 3.50 -9.96
C THR A 64 -7.90 3.55 -11.49
N LEU A 65 -8.40 2.50 -12.15
CA LEU A 65 -8.57 2.43 -13.62
C LEU A 65 -9.94 2.93 -14.11
N GLY A 66 -10.79 3.45 -13.24
CA GLY A 66 -12.18 3.82 -13.54
C GLY A 66 -12.39 5.00 -14.48
N GLY A 67 -11.34 5.70 -14.88
CA GLY A 67 -11.41 6.83 -15.81
C GLY A 67 -10.76 8.11 -15.29
N ASP A 68 -11.20 9.26 -15.77
CA ASP A 68 -10.63 10.56 -15.40
C ASP A 68 -11.12 11.00 -14.01
N GLY A 69 -10.22 11.62 -13.23
CA GLY A 69 -10.50 12.15 -11.90
C GLY A 69 -10.54 11.10 -10.79
N THR A 70 -10.32 9.81 -11.09
CA THR A 70 -10.42 8.73 -10.10
C THR A 70 -9.35 8.81 -9.02
N ILE A 71 -8.10 9.19 -9.37
CA ILE A 71 -7.02 9.32 -8.38
C ILE A 71 -7.34 10.42 -7.36
N ALA A 72 -7.84 11.56 -7.79
CA ALA A 72 -8.26 12.63 -6.89
C ALA A 72 -9.47 12.22 -6.03
N ALA A 73 -10.42 11.47 -6.59
CA ALA A 73 -11.59 10.97 -5.88
C ALA A 73 -11.20 9.93 -4.79
N ILE A 74 -10.25 9.03 -5.08
CA ILE A 74 -9.68 8.09 -4.10
C ILE A 74 -8.97 8.88 -3.00
N ALA A 75 -8.09 9.83 -3.37
CA ALA A 75 -7.37 10.67 -2.42
C ALA A 75 -8.29 11.40 -1.43
N ALA A 76 -9.45 11.87 -1.89
CA ALA A 76 -10.45 12.55 -1.06
C ALA A 76 -11.19 11.59 -0.09
N LYS A 77 -11.31 10.31 -0.43
CA LYS A 77 -12.03 9.32 0.39
C LYS A 77 -11.15 8.68 1.47
N LEU A 78 -9.87 8.49 1.20
CA LEU A 78 -8.94 7.76 2.06
C LEU A 78 -8.73 8.36 3.47
N PRO A 79 -8.76 9.70 3.69
CA PRO A 79 -8.64 10.26 5.04
C PRO A 79 -9.69 9.80 6.03
N LYS A 80 -10.89 9.43 5.59
CA LYS A 80 -11.93 8.82 6.42
C LYS A 80 -11.42 7.53 7.11
N HIS A 81 -10.44 6.88 6.51
CA HIS A 81 -9.83 5.63 6.95
C HIS A 81 -8.43 5.85 7.56
N GLY A 82 -8.08 7.09 7.91
CA GLY A 82 -6.82 7.44 8.55
C GLY A 82 -5.61 7.46 7.59
N VAL A 83 -5.82 7.28 6.30
CA VAL A 83 -4.75 7.29 5.30
C VAL A 83 -4.35 8.72 4.99
N THR A 84 -3.07 9.04 5.17
CA THR A 84 -2.47 10.35 4.90
C THR A 84 -1.62 10.35 3.63
N GLY A 85 -1.21 9.17 3.16
CA GLY A 85 -0.51 8.97 1.91
C GLY A 85 -0.81 7.60 1.31
N PHE A 86 -0.85 7.48 -0.01
CA PHE A 86 -1.11 6.21 -0.67
C PHE A 86 -0.46 6.11 -2.05
N CYS A 87 -0.13 4.89 -2.47
CA CYS A 87 0.29 4.59 -3.82
C CYS A 87 -0.94 4.11 -4.63
N PRO A 88 -1.45 4.90 -5.58
CA PRO A 88 -2.48 4.40 -6.49
C PRO A 88 -1.97 3.15 -7.20
N THR A 89 -2.70 2.03 -7.08
CA THR A 89 -2.26 0.74 -7.61
C THR A 89 -3.08 0.35 -8.83
N THR A 90 -2.40 -0.02 -9.93
CA THR A 90 -3.07 -0.54 -11.12
C THR A 90 -3.12 -2.05 -11.08
N VAL A 91 -4.14 -2.66 -11.68
CA VAL A 91 -4.02 -4.02 -12.21
C VAL A 91 -3.31 -3.98 -13.56
N ALA A 92 -2.93 -5.14 -14.11
CA ALA A 92 -2.40 -5.24 -15.47
C ALA A 92 -3.37 -4.58 -16.47
N CYS A 93 -2.87 -3.66 -17.27
CA CYS A 93 -3.70 -2.89 -18.21
C CYS A 93 -2.92 -2.51 -19.46
N GLY A 94 -3.64 -2.09 -20.52
CA GLY A 94 -3.02 -1.62 -21.75
C GLY A 94 -2.41 -0.22 -21.60
N PRO A 95 -1.45 0.15 -22.51
CA PRO A 95 -0.72 1.43 -22.46
C PRO A 95 -1.62 2.68 -22.36
N PRO A 96 -2.76 2.79 -23.06
CA PRO A 96 -3.62 3.96 -22.93
C PRO A 96 -4.23 4.15 -21.54
N ALA A 97 -4.63 3.04 -20.88
CA ALA A 97 -5.16 3.07 -19.52
C ALA A 97 -4.05 3.41 -18.50
N LEU A 98 -2.87 2.80 -18.66
CA LEU A 98 -1.70 3.08 -17.84
C LEU A 98 -1.30 4.56 -17.95
N ARG A 99 -1.19 5.09 -19.17
CA ARG A 99 -0.89 6.51 -19.42
C ARG A 99 -1.87 7.43 -18.70
N ARG A 100 -3.17 7.14 -18.76
CA ARG A 100 -4.22 7.94 -18.11
C ARG A 100 -4.03 7.97 -16.60
N VAL A 101 -3.80 6.81 -15.96
CA VAL A 101 -3.54 6.73 -14.52
C VAL A 101 -2.28 7.53 -14.15
N LEU A 102 -1.16 7.27 -14.82
CA LEU A 102 0.11 7.93 -14.51
C LEU A 102 0.06 9.45 -14.72
N THR A 103 -0.72 9.92 -15.72
CA THR A 103 -0.94 11.36 -15.91
C THR A 103 -1.72 11.97 -14.74
N GLN A 104 -2.75 11.28 -14.23
CA GLN A 104 -3.49 11.73 -13.04
C GLN A 104 -2.62 11.71 -11.78
N VAL A 105 -1.77 10.68 -11.61
CA VAL A 105 -0.79 10.61 -10.50
C VAL A 105 0.14 11.83 -10.55
N GLN A 106 0.73 12.12 -11.70
CA GLN A 106 1.59 13.28 -11.92
C GLN A 106 0.87 14.60 -11.56
N GLN A 107 -0.34 14.78 -12.04
CA GLN A 107 -1.16 15.96 -11.76
C GLN A 107 -1.46 16.12 -10.27
N ALA A 108 -1.90 15.04 -9.62
CA ALA A 108 -2.24 15.06 -8.20
C ALA A 108 -1.01 15.30 -7.29
N ARG A 109 0.17 14.81 -7.68
CA ARG A 109 1.43 15.05 -6.99
C ARG A 109 1.96 16.47 -7.19
N SER A 110 1.78 17.03 -8.38
CA SER A 110 2.21 18.40 -8.71
C SER A 110 1.27 19.46 -8.10
N SER A 111 -0.01 19.15 -7.95
CA SER A 111 -1.04 20.03 -7.42
C SER A 111 -1.96 19.28 -6.46
N PRO A 112 -1.50 19.03 -5.22
CA PRO A 112 -2.29 18.31 -4.21
C PRO A 112 -3.61 18.99 -3.93
N GLN A 113 -4.69 18.21 -3.90
CA GLN A 113 -6.02 18.73 -3.61
C GLN A 113 -6.20 18.97 -2.10
N PRO A 114 -6.90 20.03 -1.69
CA PRO A 114 -7.26 20.22 -0.29
C PRO A 114 -8.10 19.06 0.24
N ARG A 115 -7.99 18.78 1.52
CA ARG A 115 -8.76 17.73 2.23
C ARG A 115 -8.61 16.35 1.62
N SER A 116 -7.43 16.00 1.13
CA SER A 116 -7.13 14.69 0.54
C SER A 116 -5.90 14.05 1.18
N ALA A 117 -5.78 12.74 1.05
CA ALA A 117 -4.54 12.02 1.27
C ALA A 117 -3.51 12.41 0.19
N ARG A 118 -2.23 12.36 0.54
CA ARG A 118 -1.13 12.61 -0.37
C ARG A 118 -1.04 11.48 -1.40
N VAL A 119 -1.06 11.83 -2.68
CA VAL A 119 -0.80 10.87 -3.76
C VAL A 119 0.72 10.66 -3.84
N LEU A 120 1.15 9.42 -3.67
CA LEU A 120 2.52 8.96 -3.81
C LEU A 120 2.75 8.41 -5.22
N PRO A 121 4.00 8.11 -5.63
CA PRO A 121 4.25 7.43 -6.89
C PRO A 121 3.44 6.13 -6.99
N ALA A 122 2.93 5.83 -8.18
CA ALA A 122 2.06 4.69 -8.41
C ALA A 122 2.75 3.35 -8.10
N HIS A 123 1.96 2.38 -7.66
CA HIS A 123 2.32 0.98 -7.62
C HIS A 123 1.72 0.30 -8.86
N LEU A 124 2.54 -0.20 -9.74
CA LEU A 124 2.09 -1.00 -10.86
C LEU A 124 2.09 -2.48 -10.44
N GLU A 125 0.90 -3.03 -10.18
CA GLU A 125 0.75 -4.48 -10.09
C GLU A 125 0.65 -4.99 -11.53
N SER A 126 1.82 -5.25 -12.10
CA SER A 126 2.11 -5.01 -13.51
C SER A 126 1.64 -6.10 -14.46
N ASN A 127 1.95 -5.88 -15.73
CA ASN A 127 1.72 -6.82 -16.84
C ASN A 127 2.70 -8.01 -16.82
N PHE A 128 3.77 -7.98 -15.99
CA PHE A 128 4.88 -8.93 -15.99
C PHE A 128 4.76 -9.98 -14.88
N ILE A 129 3.57 -10.50 -14.68
CA ILE A 129 3.25 -11.51 -13.66
C ILE A 129 2.96 -12.88 -14.30
N ASN A 130 3.06 -13.94 -13.49
CA ASN A 130 2.84 -15.30 -13.98
C ASN A 130 1.34 -15.55 -14.24
N PRO A 131 0.94 -15.96 -15.47
CA PRO A 131 -0.45 -16.24 -15.82
C PRO A 131 -1.13 -17.29 -14.93
N GLU A 132 -0.39 -18.27 -14.40
CA GLU A 132 -0.92 -19.29 -13.49
C GLU A 132 -1.26 -18.72 -12.10
N TYR A 133 -0.59 -17.64 -11.70
CA TYR A 133 -0.77 -16.95 -10.43
C TYR A 133 -1.48 -15.60 -10.58
N LYS A 134 -2.08 -15.32 -11.73
CA LYS A 134 -2.68 -14.02 -12.06
C LYS A 134 -3.81 -13.56 -11.12
N GLY A 135 -4.53 -14.49 -10.51
CA GLY A 135 -5.71 -14.15 -9.72
C GLY A 135 -6.77 -13.41 -10.54
N ALA A 136 -7.20 -12.24 -10.06
CA ALA A 136 -8.17 -11.38 -10.72
C ALA A 136 -7.55 -10.47 -11.80
N GLN A 137 -6.24 -10.57 -12.07
CA GLN A 137 -5.58 -9.77 -13.10
C GLN A 137 -6.10 -10.14 -14.51
N PRO A 138 -6.33 -9.16 -15.40
CA PRO A 138 -6.77 -9.41 -16.78
C PRO A 138 -5.72 -10.18 -17.58
N ALA A 139 -6.06 -11.40 -18.00
CA ALA A 139 -5.10 -12.31 -18.66
C ALA A 139 -4.59 -11.77 -20.01
N ASP A 140 -5.44 -11.07 -20.76
CA ASP A 140 -5.14 -10.45 -22.04
C ASP A 140 -4.15 -9.28 -21.94
N CYS A 141 -3.96 -8.73 -20.73
CA CYS A 141 -2.99 -7.67 -20.47
C CYS A 141 -1.62 -8.19 -20.02
N LEU A 142 -1.43 -9.49 -19.75
CA LEU A 142 -0.15 -10.04 -19.32
C LEU A 142 0.87 -10.10 -20.46
N ARG A 143 2.11 -9.83 -20.17
CA ARG A 143 3.21 -9.75 -21.14
C ARG A 143 4.48 -10.40 -20.61
N SER A 144 5.30 -10.92 -21.53
CA SER A 144 6.61 -11.48 -21.20
C SER A 144 7.62 -10.37 -20.88
N PRO A 145 8.39 -10.49 -19.78
CA PRO A 145 9.51 -9.60 -19.49
C PRO A 145 10.55 -9.55 -20.62
N ARG A 146 10.86 -10.71 -21.22
CA ARG A 146 11.79 -10.80 -22.37
C ARG A 146 11.30 -9.96 -23.55
N ALA A 147 10.00 -10.05 -23.87
CA ALA A 147 9.43 -9.26 -24.96
C ALA A 147 9.39 -7.74 -24.65
N ALA A 148 9.37 -7.37 -23.38
CA ALA A 148 9.39 -5.97 -23.00
C ALA A 148 10.77 -5.30 -23.25
N LEU A 149 11.84 -6.08 -23.11
CA LEU A 149 13.21 -5.62 -23.32
C LEU A 149 13.65 -5.69 -24.80
N ASP A 150 12.89 -6.36 -25.67
CA ASP A 150 13.16 -6.44 -27.10
C ASP A 150 12.33 -5.42 -27.89
N PRO A 151 12.93 -4.33 -28.41
CA PRO A 151 12.23 -3.33 -29.21
C PRO A 151 11.62 -3.89 -30.51
N LYS A 152 12.09 -5.06 -30.95
CA LYS A 152 11.61 -5.75 -32.18
C LYS A 152 10.54 -6.81 -31.88
N ALA A 153 10.27 -7.07 -30.61
CA ALA A 153 9.23 -8.02 -30.23
C ALA A 153 7.89 -7.59 -30.81
N SER A 154 7.26 -8.51 -31.52
CA SER A 154 5.94 -8.29 -32.09
C SER A 154 4.88 -8.19 -30.99
N ARG A 155 3.68 -7.71 -31.37
CA ARG A 155 2.48 -7.74 -30.50
C ARG A 155 1.94 -9.18 -30.28
N ALA A 156 2.85 -10.17 -30.28
CA ALA A 156 2.49 -11.56 -30.08
C ALA A 156 1.74 -11.73 -28.76
N GLY A 157 0.49 -12.09 -28.85
CA GLY A 157 -0.37 -12.40 -27.68
C GLY A 157 -1.28 -11.25 -27.21
N GLY A 158 -1.46 -10.14 -27.95
CA GLY A 158 -2.41 -9.10 -27.53
C GLY A 158 -2.40 -7.82 -28.39
N ASP A 159 -3.22 -6.85 -28.00
CA ASP A 159 -3.45 -5.60 -28.73
C ASP A 159 -2.29 -4.60 -28.66
N PHE A 160 -1.30 -4.83 -27.78
CA PHE A 160 -0.14 -3.96 -27.59
C PHE A 160 1.15 -4.75 -27.32
N ALA A 161 2.30 -4.16 -27.63
CA ALA A 161 3.61 -4.75 -27.35
C ALA A 161 4.02 -4.55 -25.88
N ALA A 162 4.75 -5.51 -25.32
CA ALA A 162 5.27 -5.41 -23.95
C ALA A 162 6.16 -4.17 -23.73
N SER A 163 6.95 -3.79 -24.74
CA SER A 163 7.80 -2.59 -24.73
C SER A 163 7.01 -1.28 -24.61
N GLU A 164 5.74 -1.24 -25.05
CA GLU A 164 4.88 -0.07 -24.88
C GLU A 164 4.58 0.20 -23.40
N ILE A 165 4.53 -0.82 -22.53
CA ILE A 165 4.40 -0.67 -21.07
C ILE A 165 5.66 -0.03 -20.49
N LEU A 166 6.86 -0.49 -20.89
CA LEU A 166 8.13 0.13 -20.43
C LEU A 166 8.23 1.58 -20.89
N ALA A 167 7.79 1.90 -22.10
CA ALA A 167 7.76 3.27 -22.58
C ALA A 167 6.87 4.19 -21.73
N GLU A 168 5.73 3.70 -21.22
CA GLU A 168 4.90 4.46 -20.30
C GLU A 168 5.55 4.63 -18.92
N ILE A 169 6.24 3.59 -18.41
CA ILE A 169 7.01 3.66 -17.16
C ILE A 169 8.13 4.69 -17.28
N GLU A 170 8.93 4.67 -18.38
CA GLU A 170 10.00 5.66 -18.62
C GLU A 170 9.45 7.08 -18.74
N ARG A 171 8.36 7.26 -19.49
CA ARG A 171 7.71 8.56 -19.67
C ARG A 171 7.28 9.18 -18.34
N ALA A 172 6.84 8.36 -17.40
CA ALA A 172 6.31 8.78 -16.11
C ALA A 172 7.27 8.46 -14.95
N ALA A 173 8.55 8.24 -15.19
CA ALA A 173 9.50 7.66 -14.24
C ALA A 173 9.42 8.17 -12.80
N PRO A 174 9.33 9.48 -12.48
CA PRO A 174 9.26 9.94 -11.10
C PRO A 174 7.90 9.65 -10.43
N ASP A 175 6.88 9.27 -11.22
CA ASP A 175 5.52 9.01 -10.77
C ASP A 175 5.19 7.52 -10.69
N VAL A 176 6.17 6.65 -10.99
CA VAL A 176 6.13 5.19 -10.79
C VAL A 176 7.09 4.82 -9.66
N GLY A 177 6.55 4.36 -8.54
CA GLY A 177 7.33 4.00 -7.34
C GLY A 177 7.65 2.52 -7.26
N ILE A 178 6.62 1.67 -7.34
CA ILE A 178 6.71 0.23 -7.16
C ILE A 178 6.25 -0.46 -8.46
N VAL A 179 6.95 -1.53 -8.84
CA VAL A 179 6.54 -2.40 -9.96
C VAL A 179 6.59 -3.84 -9.49
N THR A 180 5.43 -4.48 -9.42
CA THR A 180 5.30 -5.89 -9.03
C THR A 180 5.47 -6.79 -10.27
N MET A 181 6.25 -7.87 -10.13
CA MET A 181 6.49 -8.82 -11.21
C MET A 181 6.85 -10.22 -10.69
N ALA A 182 6.71 -11.23 -11.54
CA ALA A 182 7.07 -12.62 -11.26
C ALA A 182 8.52 -12.89 -11.72
N PRO A 183 9.42 -13.29 -10.80
CA PRO A 183 10.84 -13.42 -11.11
C PRO A 183 11.21 -14.65 -11.94
N GLU A 184 10.38 -15.69 -11.96
CA GLU A 184 10.61 -16.92 -12.69
C GLU A 184 10.37 -16.82 -14.20
N LEU A 185 9.76 -15.73 -14.67
CA LEU A 185 9.47 -15.56 -16.10
C LEU A 185 10.75 -15.25 -16.88
N ASP A 186 10.81 -15.73 -18.12
CA ASP A 186 11.96 -15.45 -18.99
C ASP A 186 12.18 -13.94 -19.19
N GLY A 187 13.42 -13.49 -18.98
CA GLY A 187 13.82 -12.08 -19.04
C GLY A 187 13.53 -11.27 -17.77
N SER A 188 13.02 -11.91 -16.71
CA SER A 188 12.67 -11.18 -15.48
C SER A 188 13.89 -10.59 -14.78
N LEU A 189 15.01 -11.31 -14.70
CA LEU A 189 16.19 -10.80 -14.00
C LEU A 189 16.72 -9.53 -14.66
N GLU A 190 16.81 -9.52 -15.98
CA GLU A 190 17.24 -8.35 -16.75
C GLU A 190 16.24 -7.18 -16.60
N LEU A 191 14.94 -7.48 -16.54
CA LEU A 191 13.92 -6.44 -16.31
C LEU A 191 13.99 -5.89 -14.89
N ILE A 192 14.26 -6.73 -13.89
CA ILE A 192 14.50 -6.29 -12.50
C ILE A 192 15.70 -5.33 -12.44
N GLU A 193 16.83 -5.69 -13.04
CA GLU A 193 18.01 -4.84 -13.12
C GLU A 193 17.71 -3.51 -13.83
N TRP A 194 16.95 -3.57 -14.92
CA TRP A 194 16.54 -2.39 -15.69
C TRP A 194 15.67 -1.43 -14.86
N LEU A 195 14.67 -1.95 -14.14
CA LEU A 195 13.77 -1.18 -13.27
C LEU A 195 14.52 -0.61 -12.06
N ALA A 196 15.29 -1.46 -11.36
CA ALA A 196 16.05 -1.06 -10.17
C ALA A 196 17.11 0.00 -10.50
N GLY A 197 17.80 -0.14 -11.65
CA GLY A 197 18.78 0.83 -12.13
C GLY A 197 18.19 2.20 -12.46
N ARG A 198 16.85 2.29 -12.66
CA ARG A 198 16.10 3.55 -12.87
C ARG A 198 15.46 4.10 -11.60
N GLY A 199 15.69 3.44 -10.46
CA GLY A 199 15.20 3.89 -9.17
C GLY A 199 13.79 3.39 -8.82
N HIS A 200 13.19 2.52 -9.63
CA HIS A 200 11.93 1.89 -9.28
C HIS A 200 12.16 0.79 -8.25
N ARG A 201 11.25 0.67 -7.30
CA ARG A 201 11.25 -0.42 -6.33
C ARG A 201 10.59 -1.64 -6.96
N VAL A 202 11.40 -2.66 -7.24
CA VAL A 202 10.87 -3.91 -7.79
C VAL A 202 10.29 -4.76 -6.66
N SER A 203 9.03 -5.15 -6.83
CA SER A 203 8.25 -5.98 -5.93
C SER A 203 8.02 -7.35 -6.53
N LEU A 204 8.23 -8.42 -5.76
CA LEU A 204 8.03 -9.79 -6.18
C LEU A 204 6.62 -10.25 -5.79
N GLY A 205 5.84 -10.74 -6.73
CA GLY A 205 4.47 -11.20 -6.48
C GLY A 205 3.82 -11.85 -7.69
N HIS A 206 2.63 -12.44 -7.50
CA HIS A 206 1.91 -13.17 -8.54
C HIS A 206 2.82 -14.20 -9.26
N SER A 207 3.43 -15.07 -8.50
CA SER A 207 4.62 -15.80 -8.90
C SER A 207 4.60 -17.24 -8.38
N GLY A 208 5.01 -18.17 -9.23
CA GLY A 208 5.30 -19.55 -8.86
C GLY A 208 6.76 -19.81 -8.53
N ALA A 209 7.57 -18.78 -8.34
CA ALA A 209 9.01 -18.87 -8.18
C ALA A 209 9.44 -19.83 -7.08
N THR A 210 10.47 -20.60 -7.38
CA THR A 210 11.23 -21.35 -6.40
C THR A 210 12.01 -20.43 -5.47
N TYR A 211 12.54 -20.98 -4.41
CA TYR A 211 13.39 -20.25 -3.48
C TYR A 211 14.63 -19.65 -4.17
N ASP A 212 15.29 -20.43 -5.03
CA ASP A 212 16.52 -20.01 -5.73
C ASP A 212 16.25 -18.93 -6.78
N GLU A 213 15.14 -19.01 -7.53
CA GLU A 213 14.71 -17.96 -8.45
C GLU A 213 14.39 -16.65 -7.72
N ALA A 214 13.77 -16.73 -6.55
CA ALA A 214 13.52 -15.56 -5.71
C ALA A 214 14.83 -14.92 -5.21
N LEU A 215 15.82 -15.73 -4.77
CA LEU A 215 17.14 -15.22 -4.37
C LEU A 215 17.88 -14.56 -5.55
N ALA A 216 17.80 -15.13 -6.75
CA ALA A 216 18.37 -14.52 -7.96
C ALA A 216 17.75 -13.15 -8.24
N ALA A 217 16.41 -13.02 -8.11
CA ALA A 217 15.72 -11.75 -8.27
C ALA A 217 16.11 -10.70 -7.20
N ILE A 218 16.28 -11.13 -5.96
CA ILE A 218 16.77 -10.26 -4.87
C ILE A 218 18.19 -9.78 -5.17
N SER A 219 19.04 -10.66 -5.69
CA SER A 219 20.40 -10.33 -6.12
C SER A 219 20.40 -9.36 -7.31
N ALA A 220 19.44 -9.47 -8.23
CA ALA A 220 19.25 -8.57 -9.37
C ALA A 220 18.67 -7.19 -8.97
N GLY A 221 18.22 -7.01 -7.72
CA GLY A 221 17.80 -5.69 -7.23
C GLY A 221 16.36 -5.62 -6.70
N ALA A 222 15.61 -6.71 -6.65
CA ALA A 222 14.29 -6.69 -6.00
C ALA A 222 14.44 -6.43 -4.48
N ARG A 223 13.57 -5.53 -3.95
CA ARG A 223 13.63 -5.09 -2.54
C ARG A 223 12.27 -5.08 -1.85
N HIS A 224 11.24 -5.57 -2.53
CA HIS A 224 9.87 -5.56 -2.06
C HIS A 224 9.17 -6.86 -2.42
N ALA A 225 8.11 -7.23 -1.70
CA ALA A 225 7.25 -8.36 -2.06
C ALA A 225 5.78 -7.97 -1.83
N ALA A 226 4.96 -8.12 -2.87
CA ALA A 226 3.56 -7.79 -2.82
C ALA A 226 2.77 -8.86 -2.05
N HIS A 227 1.80 -8.41 -1.23
CA HIS A 227 0.79 -9.22 -0.52
C HIS A 227 1.25 -10.66 -0.20
N LEU A 228 2.37 -10.78 0.54
CA LEU A 228 3.06 -12.04 0.84
C LEU A 228 2.09 -13.18 1.18
N PHE A 229 2.34 -14.37 0.64
CA PHE A 229 1.53 -15.60 0.63
C PHE A 229 0.38 -15.63 -0.38
N ASN A 230 -0.09 -14.49 -0.87
CA ASN A 230 -1.19 -14.44 -1.82
C ASN A 230 -0.67 -14.56 -3.26
N ARG A 231 -1.31 -15.42 -4.07
CA ARG A 231 -0.86 -15.72 -5.44
C ARG A 231 0.61 -16.15 -5.52
N MET A 232 0.99 -16.99 -4.55
CA MET A 232 2.31 -17.65 -4.43
C MET A 232 2.09 -19.11 -4.02
N PRO A 233 3.06 -20.02 -4.28
CA PRO A 233 3.05 -21.36 -3.70
C PRO A 233 3.01 -21.30 -2.17
N PRO A 234 2.34 -22.22 -1.48
CA PRO A 234 2.34 -22.30 -0.03
C PRO A 234 3.76 -22.46 0.53
N LEU A 235 4.04 -21.82 1.67
CA LEU A 235 5.30 -22.02 2.40
C LEU A 235 5.42 -23.49 2.82
N ASN A 236 6.32 -24.22 2.21
CA ASN A 236 6.54 -25.64 2.46
C ASN A 236 7.97 -25.87 3.00
N HIS A 237 8.12 -26.76 3.97
CA HIS A 237 9.41 -27.05 4.62
C HIS A 237 10.48 -27.66 3.70
N ARG A 238 10.13 -28.21 2.54
CA ARG A 238 11.04 -28.77 1.52
C ARG A 238 11.13 -27.90 0.26
N ALA A 239 10.16 -27.02 0.04
CA ALA A 239 10.10 -26.10 -1.09
C ALA A 239 9.55 -24.75 -0.60
N PRO A 240 10.39 -23.93 0.06
CA PRO A 240 9.92 -22.70 0.72
C PRO A 240 9.45 -21.61 -0.25
N GLY A 241 9.83 -21.71 -1.51
CA GLY A 241 9.38 -20.81 -2.58
C GLY A 241 9.71 -19.35 -2.35
N LEU A 242 9.03 -18.48 -3.07
CA LEU A 242 9.16 -17.03 -2.95
C LEU A 242 8.92 -16.55 -1.51
N ALA A 243 7.87 -17.05 -0.85
CA ALA A 243 7.56 -16.64 0.52
C ALA A 243 8.70 -16.94 1.50
N GLY A 244 9.34 -18.11 1.37
CA GLY A 244 10.48 -18.49 2.20
C GLY A 244 11.70 -17.62 1.97
N ALA A 245 12.01 -17.27 0.72
CA ALA A 245 13.11 -16.37 0.37
C ALA A 245 12.87 -14.97 0.96
N VAL A 246 11.67 -14.43 0.80
CA VAL A 246 11.29 -13.11 1.35
C VAL A 246 11.40 -13.09 2.87
N LEU A 247 10.95 -14.14 3.57
CA LEU A 247 11.03 -14.20 5.02
C LEU A 247 12.47 -14.16 5.55
N GLN A 248 13.44 -14.67 4.78
CA GLN A 248 14.86 -14.71 5.18
C GLN A 248 15.64 -13.47 4.74
N ALA A 249 15.32 -12.88 3.58
CA ALA A 249 16.05 -11.75 3.03
C ALA A 249 15.77 -10.47 3.83
N GLU A 250 16.72 -9.99 4.63
CA GLU A 250 16.55 -8.77 5.46
C GLU A 250 16.33 -7.51 4.63
N GLU A 251 16.91 -7.44 3.44
CA GLU A 251 16.81 -6.31 2.52
C GLU A 251 15.47 -6.18 1.82
N VAL A 252 14.62 -7.23 1.83
CA VAL A 252 13.30 -7.22 1.20
C VAL A 252 12.24 -6.84 2.21
N ALA A 253 11.46 -5.82 1.91
CA ALA A 253 10.26 -5.47 2.68
C ALA A 253 9.04 -6.26 2.18
N ALA A 254 8.17 -6.71 3.09
CA ALA A 254 7.03 -7.54 2.77
C ALA A 254 5.70 -6.82 3.04
N GLU A 255 4.85 -6.71 2.02
CA GLU A 255 3.47 -6.32 2.19
C GLU A 255 2.64 -7.46 2.76
N ILE A 256 1.70 -7.15 3.65
CA ILE A 256 0.73 -8.11 4.18
C ILE A 256 -0.65 -7.50 4.22
N ILE A 257 -1.64 -8.22 3.68
CA ILE A 257 -3.06 -7.90 3.83
C ILE A 257 -3.50 -8.32 5.23
N CYS A 258 -3.83 -7.35 6.06
CA CYS A 258 -4.12 -7.58 7.49
C CYS A 258 -5.61 -7.72 7.79
N ASP A 259 -6.39 -8.39 6.91
CA ASP A 259 -7.84 -8.60 7.09
C ASP A 259 -8.19 -9.88 7.89
N GLY A 260 -7.22 -10.77 8.07
CA GLY A 260 -7.41 -12.06 8.74
C GLY A 260 -8.13 -13.11 7.90
N ALA A 261 -8.39 -12.82 6.62
CA ALA A 261 -8.96 -13.73 5.62
C ALA A 261 -7.92 -14.14 4.56
N HIS A 262 -7.22 -13.18 3.96
CA HIS A 262 -6.11 -13.44 3.06
C HIS A 262 -4.94 -14.10 3.76
N VAL A 263 -4.62 -13.63 4.96
CA VAL A 263 -3.57 -14.20 5.81
C VAL A 263 -4.10 -14.38 7.23
N HIS A 264 -4.00 -15.60 7.75
CA HIS A 264 -4.43 -15.90 9.12
C HIS A 264 -3.62 -15.06 10.13
N PRO A 265 -4.23 -14.49 11.20
CA PRO A 265 -3.53 -13.63 12.17
C PRO A 265 -2.27 -14.25 12.78
N ALA A 266 -2.27 -15.58 13.03
CA ALA A 266 -1.08 -16.28 13.52
C ALA A 266 0.08 -16.23 12.53
N LEU A 267 -0.19 -16.29 11.22
CA LEU A 267 0.84 -16.22 10.19
C LEU A 267 1.33 -14.78 10.00
N ILE A 268 0.44 -13.78 10.12
CA ILE A 268 0.84 -12.37 10.18
C ILE A 268 1.83 -12.16 11.34
N ARG A 269 1.50 -12.67 12.53
CA ARG A 269 2.39 -12.59 13.70
C ARG A 269 3.74 -13.27 13.47
N THR A 270 3.75 -14.47 12.87
CA THR A 270 4.96 -15.20 12.52
C THR A 270 5.83 -14.39 11.55
N THR A 271 5.22 -13.81 10.53
CA THR A 271 5.93 -12.96 9.55
C THR A 271 6.57 -11.75 10.20
N ILE A 272 5.82 -11.04 11.06
CA ILE A 272 6.35 -9.87 11.76
C ILE A 272 7.46 -10.27 12.73
N ALA A 273 7.37 -11.43 13.37
CA ALA A 273 8.45 -11.95 14.23
C ALA A 273 9.70 -12.28 13.41
N ALA A 274 9.56 -12.88 12.23
CA ALA A 274 10.68 -13.21 11.36
C ALA A 274 11.33 -11.99 10.71
N LYS A 275 10.51 -11.04 10.22
CA LYS A 275 10.95 -9.86 9.45
C LYS A 275 11.19 -8.62 10.32
N ARG A 276 10.69 -8.59 11.55
CA ARG A 276 10.53 -7.40 12.43
C ARG A 276 9.51 -6.39 11.86
N PRO A 277 8.86 -5.58 12.70
CA PRO A 277 7.92 -4.55 12.23
C PRO A 277 8.52 -3.61 11.19
N SER A 278 9.83 -3.34 11.32
CA SER A 278 10.57 -2.47 10.41
C SER A 278 10.76 -3.03 8.98
N ARG A 279 10.30 -4.22 8.64
CA ARG A 279 10.38 -4.82 7.31
C ARG A 279 9.04 -5.35 6.81
N VAL A 280 7.95 -5.04 7.51
CA VAL A 280 6.59 -5.40 7.13
C VAL A 280 5.77 -4.14 6.90
N LEU A 281 5.01 -4.12 5.82
CA LEU A 281 4.05 -3.08 5.49
C LEU A 281 2.65 -3.68 5.57
N ALA A 282 1.80 -3.10 6.41
CA ALA A 282 0.37 -3.37 6.33
C ALA A 282 -0.19 -2.66 5.09
N ILE A 283 -0.89 -3.41 4.27
CA ILE A 283 -1.59 -2.90 3.09
C ILE A 283 -3.05 -3.29 3.16
N THR A 284 -3.88 -2.59 2.42
CA THR A 284 -5.26 -3.02 2.24
C THR A 284 -5.41 -4.01 1.10
N ASP A 285 -4.65 -3.88 0.03
CA ASP A 285 -5.01 -4.48 -1.27
C ASP A 285 -6.48 -4.20 -1.58
N GLY A 286 -6.90 -3.00 -1.15
CA GLY A 286 -8.28 -2.57 -1.20
C GLY A 286 -8.72 -2.24 -2.62
N THR A 287 -9.90 -2.70 -2.99
CA THR A 287 -10.51 -2.39 -4.28
C THR A 287 -11.56 -1.30 -4.16
N SER A 288 -12.21 -0.94 -5.25
CA SER A 288 -13.36 -0.03 -5.18
C SER A 288 -14.50 -0.56 -4.26
N ALA A 289 -14.45 -1.86 -3.90
CA ALA A 289 -15.36 -2.46 -2.92
C ALA A 289 -15.01 -2.10 -1.45
N SER A 290 -13.81 -1.60 -1.16
CA SER A 290 -13.41 -1.23 0.21
C SER A 290 -14.31 -0.14 0.77
N GLY A 291 -14.80 -0.38 2.00
CA GLY A 291 -15.73 0.52 2.66
C GLY A 291 -17.18 0.45 2.16
N LEU A 292 -17.51 -0.45 1.22
CA LEU A 292 -18.89 -0.75 0.83
C LEU A 292 -19.47 -1.87 1.73
N PRO A 293 -20.80 -1.89 1.90
CA PRO A 293 -21.45 -3.00 2.61
C PRO A 293 -21.37 -4.29 1.80
N PRO A 294 -21.45 -5.47 2.45
CA PRO A 294 -21.53 -6.75 1.77
C PRO A 294 -22.64 -6.78 0.71
N GLY A 295 -22.39 -7.37 -0.46
CA GLY A 295 -23.27 -7.36 -1.62
C GLY A 295 -23.14 -6.11 -2.51
N GLY A 296 -22.39 -5.09 -2.07
CA GLY A 296 -22.12 -3.89 -2.86
C GLY A 296 -21.38 -4.24 -4.15
N ARG A 297 -21.86 -3.72 -5.30
CA ARG A 297 -21.22 -3.91 -6.61
C ARG A 297 -20.19 -2.81 -6.84
N ALA A 298 -19.04 -3.21 -7.35
CA ALA A 298 -17.89 -2.33 -7.59
C ALA A 298 -17.13 -2.79 -8.83
N SER A 299 -15.97 -2.20 -9.13
CA SER A 299 -15.13 -2.61 -10.26
C SER A 299 -13.67 -2.80 -9.84
N LEU A 300 -12.94 -3.61 -10.60
CA LEU A 300 -11.49 -3.76 -10.54
C LEU A 300 -10.95 -3.86 -11.96
N GLY A 301 -10.30 -2.80 -12.44
CA GLY A 301 -9.74 -2.77 -13.79
C GLY A 301 -10.78 -2.99 -14.89
N GLY A 302 -12.02 -2.52 -14.70
CA GLY A 302 -13.14 -2.72 -15.63
C GLY A 302 -13.94 -4.01 -15.43
N GLN A 303 -13.46 -4.93 -14.58
CA GLN A 303 -14.21 -6.15 -14.21
C GLN A 303 -15.18 -5.84 -13.06
N THR A 304 -16.41 -6.37 -13.14
CA THR A 304 -17.37 -6.25 -12.03
C THR A 304 -16.96 -7.17 -10.88
N ILE A 305 -16.88 -6.61 -9.67
CA ILE A 305 -16.65 -7.32 -8.42
C ILE A 305 -17.81 -7.09 -7.44
N THR A 306 -17.95 -7.99 -6.49
CA THR A 306 -18.94 -7.90 -5.42
C THR A 306 -18.23 -7.89 -4.08
N ALA A 307 -18.55 -6.91 -3.22
CA ALA A 307 -18.05 -6.83 -1.85
C ALA A 307 -18.60 -8.01 -1.02
N GLY A 308 -17.71 -8.77 -0.39
CA GLY A 308 -18.04 -9.70 0.68
C GLY A 308 -17.92 -9.03 2.06
N GLU A 309 -17.79 -9.83 3.11
CA GLU A 309 -17.56 -9.31 4.46
C GLU A 309 -16.10 -8.84 4.68
N THR A 310 -15.14 -9.54 4.07
CA THR A 310 -13.69 -9.29 4.20
C THR A 310 -12.98 -9.19 2.87
N THR A 311 -13.46 -9.87 1.84
CA THR A 311 -12.85 -9.97 0.52
C THR A 311 -13.84 -9.54 -0.56
N ALA A 312 -13.35 -9.08 -1.72
CA ALA A 312 -14.16 -8.88 -2.91
C ALA A 312 -14.01 -10.07 -3.87
N HIS A 313 -15.00 -10.32 -4.72
CA HIS A 313 -15.03 -11.49 -5.59
C HIS A 313 -15.46 -11.12 -7.00
N LEU A 314 -14.86 -11.77 -8.01
CA LEU A 314 -15.38 -11.85 -9.36
C LEU A 314 -16.62 -12.76 -9.41
N ALA A 315 -17.32 -12.76 -10.55
CA ALA A 315 -18.53 -13.55 -10.74
C ALA A 315 -18.29 -15.08 -10.66
N ASP A 316 -17.08 -15.54 -10.94
CA ASP A 316 -16.66 -16.95 -10.83
C ASP A 316 -16.20 -17.35 -9.43
N GLY A 317 -16.27 -16.44 -8.44
CA GLY A 317 -15.84 -16.66 -7.07
C GLY A 317 -14.34 -16.39 -6.82
N THR A 318 -13.57 -16.00 -7.83
CA THR A 318 -12.16 -15.64 -7.66
C THR A 318 -12.06 -14.44 -6.73
N ILE A 319 -11.19 -14.53 -5.70
CA ILE A 319 -10.89 -13.39 -4.83
C ILE A 319 -10.23 -12.27 -5.65
N ALA A 320 -10.75 -11.08 -5.50
CA ALA A 320 -10.36 -9.88 -6.24
C ALA A 320 -10.04 -8.75 -5.25
N GLY A 321 -8.95 -8.92 -4.50
CA GLY A 321 -8.52 -8.05 -3.44
C GLY A 321 -9.44 -8.02 -2.21
N SER A 322 -9.25 -7.07 -1.34
CA SER A 322 -9.97 -6.95 -0.08
C SER A 322 -11.05 -5.85 -0.08
N VAL A 323 -11.86 -5.85 0.96
CA VAL A 323 -12.73 -4.71 1.35
C VAL A 323 -12.17 -3.97 2.56
N LEU A 324 -10.96 -4.31 2.98
CA LEU A 324 -10.27 -3.80 4.16
C LEU A 324 -10.03 -2.28 4.05
N THR A 325 -10.00 -1.62 5.18
CA THR A 325 -9.56 -0.23 5.34
C THR A 325 -8.42 -0.14 6.35
N MET A 326 -7.59 0.91 6.30
CA MET A 326 -6.34 0.94 7.10
C MET A 326 -6.61 0.99 8.61
N GLU A 327 -7.66 1.65 9.09
CA GLU A 327 -8.01 1.62 10.51
C GLU A 327 -8.48 0.23 10.98
N GLN A 328 -9.11 -0.53 10.08
CA GLN A 328 -9.45 -1.92 10.36
C GLN A 328 -8.20 -2.80 10.40
N ALA A 329 -7.25 -2.60 9.48
CA ALA A 329 -5.95 -3.27 9.49
C ALA A 329 -5.20 -3.00 10.80
N PHE A 330 -5.10 -1.72 11.21
CA PHE A 330 -4.48 -1.32 12.47
C PHE A 330 -5.16 -2.01 13.67
N ARG A 331 -6.48 -2.00 13.72
CA ARG A 331 -7.25 -2.68 14.78
C ARG A 331 -6.98 -4.18 14.83
N ILE A 332 -6.97 -4.86 13.68
CA ILE A 332 -6.71 -6.31 13.60
C ILE A 332 -5.28 -6.62 14.06
N LEU A 333 -4.30 -5.79 13.68
CA LEU A 333 -2.91 -5.94 14.14
C LEU A 333 -2.80 -5.86 15.66
N VAL A 334 -3.52 -4.95 16.30
CA VAL A 334 -3.51 -4.80 17.77
C VAL A 334 -4.34 -5.91 18.44
N GLU A 335 -5.61 -6.08 18.06
CA GLU A 335 -6.56 -6.92 18.79
C GLU A 335 -6.43 -8.42 18.49
N ARG A 336 -6.11 -8.79 17.24
CA ARG A 336 -6.11 -10.19 16.80
C ARG A 336 -4.70 -10.76 16.59
N VAL A 337 -3.77 -9.95 16.07
CA VAL A 337 -2.37 -10.34 15.91
C VAL A 337 -1.60 -10.15 17.22
N GLY A 338 -2.02 -9.21 18.08
CA GLY A 338 -1.44 -8.95 19.39
C GLY A 338 -0.16 -8.11 19.34
N LEU A 339 -0.06 -7.20 18.38
CA LEU A 339 1.03 -6.23 18.35
C LEU A 339 0.84 -5.13 19.40
N SER A 340 1.95 -4.55 19.85
CA SER A 340 1.89 -3.28 20.56
C SER A 340 1.38 -2.16 19.64
N LEU A 341 0.81 -1.09 20.20
CA LEU A 341 0.41 0.08 19.41
C LEU A 341 1.59 0.69 18.64
N VAL A 342 2.79 0.64 19.23
CA VAL A 342 4.03 1.12 18.59
C VAL A 342 4.36 0.27 17.36
N ASP A 343 4.38 -1.07 17.49
CA ASP A 343 4.68 -1.95 16.36
C ASP A 343 3.60 -1.85 15.27
N ALA A 344 2.32 -1.74 15.63
CA ALA A 344 1.25 -1.54 14.67
C ALA A 344 1.41 -0.21 13.91
N ALA A 345 1.79 0.88 14.59
CA ALA A 345 2.08 2.16 13.94
C ALA A 345 3.32 2.07 13.03
N VAL A 346 4.34 1.31 13.44
CA VAL A 346 5.52 1.07 12.59
C VAL A 346 5.12 0.37 11.29
N VAL A 347 4.32 -0.68 11.36
CA VAL A 347 3.88 -1.47 10.20
C VAL A 347 2.94 -0.70 9.29
N CYS A 348 2.05 0.15 9.85
CA CYS A 348 1.06 0.92 9.08
C CYS A 348 1.57 2.27 8.56
N SER A 349 2.68 2.80 9.11
CA SER A 349 3.11 4.17 8.82
C SER A 349 4.62 4.31 8.64
N THR A 350 5.43 3.94 9.64
CA THR A 350 6.88 4.21 9.64
C THR A 350 7.60 3.38 8.58
N THR A 351 7.30 2.08 8.50
CA THR A 351 7.92 1.19 7.49
C THR A 351 7.54 1.60 6.08
N PRO A 352 6.25 1.83 5.73
CA PRO A 352 5.88 2.36 4.41
C PRO A 352 6.57 3.67 4.06
N ALA A 353 6.63 4.64 4.99
CA ALA A 353 7.32 5.91 4.75
C ALA A 353 8.80 5.72 4.42
N ARG A 354 9.49 4.90 5.20
CA ARG A 354 10.91 4.61 4.98
C ARG A 354 11.15 3.88 3.66
N GLU A 355 10.34 2.87 3.34
CA GLU A 355 10.48 2.09 2.11
C GLU A 355 10.25 2.94 0.85
N LEU A 356 9.45 3.99 0.95
CA LEU A 356 9.22 4.96 -0.12
C LEU A 356 10.15 6.18 -0.07
N GLY A 357 11.10 6.24 0.89
CA GLY A 357 12.03 7.37 1.02
C GLY A 357 11.38 8.68 1.48
N LEU A 358 10.24 8.63 2.17
CA LEU A 358 9.51 9.80 2.65
C LEU A 358 10.12 10.33 3.95
N VAL A 359 11.07 11.24 3.84
CA VAL A 359 11.76 11.82 4.99
C VAL A 359 10.80 12.64 5.86
N GLY A 360 10.80 12.36 7.17
CA GLY A 360 9.98 13.06 8.16
C GLY A 360 8.49 12.65 8.16
N HIS A 361 8.10 11.60 7.42
CA HIS A 361 6.74 11.05 7.44
C HIS A 361 6.66 9.75 8.27
N GLY A 362 5.45 9.36 8.62
CA GLY A 362 5.15 8.08 9.28
C GLY A 362 5.62 7.98 10.72
N VAL A 363 5.89 9.10 11.39
CA VAL A 363 6.33 9.16 12.79
C VAL A 363 5.73 10.37 13.51
N LEU A 364 5.50 10.25 14.82
CA LEU A 364 5.23 11.37 15.70
C LEU A 364 6.55 11.79 16.38
N ALA A 365 7.24 12.75 15.80
CA ALA A 365 8.49 13.30 16.31
C ALA A 365 8.55 14.81 16.05
N VAL A 366 9.35 15.53 16.83
CA VAL A 366 9.62 16.96 16.56
C VAL A 366 10.27 17.07 15.18
N ASP A 367 9.90 18.10 14.43
CA ASP A 367 10.27 18.38 13.03
C ASP A 367 9.69 17.41 11.98
N ALA A 368 8.94 16.38 12.39
CA ALA A 368 8.22 15.54 11.45
C ALA A 368 7.04 16.30 10.79
N VAL A 369 6.68 15.87 9.59
CA VAL A 369 5.45 16.34 8.93
C VAL A 369 4.26 15.93 9.79
N ALA A 370 3.34 16.84 10.04
CA ALA A 370 2.18 16.58 10.89
C ALA A 370 1.08 15.81 10.14
N ASP A 371 1.44 14.61 9.67
CA ASP A 371 0.52 13.60 9.14
C ASP A 371 0.16 12.69 10.31
N LEU A 372 -1.07 12.79 10.82
CA LEU A 372 -1.49 12.05 12.01
C LEU A 372 -2.97 11.72 12.01
N VAL A 373 -3.34 10.69 12.77
CA VAL A 373 -4.70 10.21 12.95
C VAL A 373 -5.06 10.19 14.43
N VAL A 374 -6.23 10.74 14.75
CA VAL A 374 -6.87 10.59 16.06
C VAL A 374 -7.84 9.42 15.99
N LEU A 375 -7.63 8.43 16.84
CA LEU A 375 -8.45 7.22 16.95
C LEU A 375 -9.19 7.23 18.30
N ASP A 376 -10.44 6.75 18.30
CA ASP A 376 -11.15 6.49 19.56
C ASP A 376 -10.66 5.18 20.23
N ALA A 377 -11.23 4.85 21.38
CA ALA A 377 -10.90 3.64 22.15
C ALA A 377 -11.18 2.31 21.39
N ARG A 378 -11.90 2.36 20.26
CA ARG A 378 -12.16 1.22 19.38
C ARG A 378 -11.33 1.25 18.11
N PHE A 379 -10.31 2.11 18.07
CA PHE A 379 -9.45 2.37 16.91
C PHE A 379 -10.20 2.86 15.66
N SER A 380 -11.38 3.46 15.81
CA SER A 380 -12.07 4.10 14.70
C SER A 380 -11.58 5.54 14.53
N VAL A 381 -11.44 5.98 13.29
CA VAL A 381 -10.94 7.32 12.96
C VAL A 381 -11.90 8.40 13.46
N VAL A 382 -11.39 9.35 14.23
CA VAL A 382 -12.10 10.55 14.70
C VAL A 382 -11.69 11.76 13.86
N GLN A 383 -10.39 11.94 13.66
CA GLN A 383 -9.84 13.00 12.82
C GLN A 383 -8.60 12.52 12.09
N THR A 384 -8.35 13.07 10.90
CA THR A 384 -7.12 12.85 10.13
C THR A 384 -6.54 14.20 9.73
N TYR A 385 -5.24 14.35 9.91
CA TYR A 385 -4.47 15.53 9.54
C TYR A 385 -3.42 15.16 8.50
N VAL A 386 -3.29 15.97 7.46
CA VAL A 386 -2.24 15.89 6.45
C VAL A 386 -1.49 17.21 6.43
N ALA A 387 -0.19 17.17 6.67
CA ALA A 387 0.66 18.36 6.82
C ALA A 387 0.03 19.40 7.78
N GLY A 388 -0.49 18.92 8.91
CA GLY A 388 -1.14 19.74 9.93
C GLY A 388 -2.52 20.30 9.57
N GLN A 389 -3.04 20.03 8.38
CA GLN A 389 -4.39 20.43 7.99
C GLN A 389 -5.39 19.34 8.35
N LEU A 390 -6.49 19.69 8.98
CA LEU A 390 -7.60 18.78 9.24
C LEU A 390 -8.29 18.45 7.91
N VAL A 391 -8.13 17.20 7.45
CA VAL A 391 -8.69 16.72 6.17
C VAL A 391 -9.95 15.88 6.35
N TYR A 392 -10.13 15.28 7.52
CA TYR A 392 -11.33 14.53 7.90
C TYR A 392 -11.66 14.72 9.38
N ALA A 393 -12.95 14.86 9.68
CA ALA A 393 -13.49 14.78 11.05
C ALA A 393 -14.83 14.04 11.01
N ARG A 394 -15.01 13.07 11.93
CA ARG A 394 -16.24 12.31 12.08
C ARG A 394 -17.37 13.24 12.54
N GLY A 395 -18.50 13.25 11.81
CA GLY A 395 -19.66 14.05 12.17
C GLY A 395 -19.69 15.47 11.59
N HIS A 396 -18.77 15.81 10.68
CA HIS A 396 -18.77 17.06 9.94
C HIS A 396 -18.88 16.84 8.44
#